data_635ad1308a4f19b3d35dac99a02ec749
#
_entry.id   635ad1308a4f19b3d35dac99a02ec749
#
_cell.length_a   1.000
_cell.length_b   1.000
_cell.length_c   1.000
_cell.angle_alpha   90.00
_cell.angle_beta   90.00
_cell.angle_gamma   90.00
#
_symmetry.space_group_name_H-M   'P 1'
#
loop_
_entity.id
_entity.type
_entity.pdbx_description
1 polymer ?
#
loop_
_entity_poly.entity_id
_entity_poly.type
_entity_poly.pdbx_seq_one_letter_code
_entity_poly.pdbx_strand_id
1 'polypeptide(L)'
;DMSKNQFGAYDTWGGFALSKNYSQTPTADGSPDYKGSHFSAWTKSGANNTATFALAYFNDYGAYDYNTPKIEFSERREVAHLYMANATVTGQSQSSLSDYWFKVSVTGYSGGVKGKTIEQVLISGKSIVSDWVKVDCSSLGAVDELRFGVMSNDVSGGFLNCPSYFCIDEIALVKQTK
;
A
#
# COMPACT_ATOMS: atom_id res chain seq x y z
N ASP A 1 -0.04 -13.52 -4.45
CA ASP A 1 0.84 -14.10 -5.47
C ASP A 1 1.61 -12.97 -6.16
N MET A 2 2.87 -12.82 -5.78
CA MET A 2 3.78 -11.79 -6.33
C MET A 2 4.24 -12.11 -7.77
N SER A 3 3.91 -13.28 -8.30
CA SER A 3 4.23 -13.67 -9.68
C SER A 3 3.42 -12.92 -10.74
N LYS A 4 2.41 -12.14 -10.32
CA LYS A 4 1.52 -11.38 -11.21
C LYS A 4 1.88 -9.91 -11.37
N ASN A 5 3.09 -9.50 -11.00
CA ASN A 5 3.60 -8.18 -11.35
C ASN A 5 3.74 -8.12 -12.88
N GLN A 6 2.80 -7.47 -13.55
CA GLN A 6 2.85 -7.30 -15.00
C GLN A 6 3.49 -5.95 -15.32
N PHE A 7 4.57 -5.99 -16.08
CA PHE A 7 5.15 -4.81 -16.69
C PHE A 7 4.33 -4.48 -17.94
N GLY A 8 3.76 -3.29 -17.99
CA GLY A 8 3.07 -2.81 -19.18
C GLY A 8 4.04 -2.43 -20.30
N ALA A 9 3.49 -2.04 -21.47
CA ALA A 9 4.27 -1.65 -22.66
C ALA A 9 5.24 -0.47 -22.44
N TYR A 10 5.19 0.20 -21.28
CA TYR A 10 6.02 1.35 -20.89
C TYR A 10 6.83 1.08 -19.62
N ASP A 11 7.18 -0.16 -19.34
CA ASP A 11 7.88 -0.58 -18.11
C ASP A 11 7.16 -0.15 -16.80
N THR A 12 5.86 0.03 -16.86
CA THR A 12 5.04 0.29 -15.68
C THR A 12 4.68 -1.04 -14.99
N TRP A 13 4.68 -1.04 -13.67
CA TRP A 13 4.28 -2.20 -12.88
C TRP A 13 3.15 -1.80 -11.91
N GLY A 14 2.50 -2.79 -11.35
CA GLY A 14 1.52 -2.64 -10.29
C GLY A 14 1.52 -3.90 -9.43
N GLY A 15 0.92 -3.83 -8.23
CA GLY A 15 0.88 -4.95 -7.33
C GLY A 15 1.91 -4.86 -6.20
N PHE A 16 2.53 -5.98 -5.83
CA PHE A 16 3.46 -6.08 -4.70
C PHE A 16 4.86 -6.50 -5.10
N ALA A 17 5.85 -5.92 -4.41
CA ALA A 17 7.25 -6.38 -4.42
C ALA A 17 7.72 -6.58 -2.98
N LEU A 18 8.59 -7.58 -2.74
CA LEU A 18 9.24 -7.72 -1.43
C LEU A 18 10.41 -6.75 -1.31
N SER A 19 10.54 -6.14 -0.14
CA SER A 19 11.65 -5.26 0.19
C SER A 19 12.12 -5.46 1.63
N LYS A 20 13.35 -5.01 1.88
CA LYS A 20 14.00 -4.91 3.20
C LYS A 20 14.66 -3.55 3.41
N ASN A 21 14.37 -2.60 2.54
CA ASN A 21 14.99 -1.28 2.57
C ASN A 21 14.13 -0.32 3.39
N TYR A 22 14.77 0.41 4.28
CA TYR A 22 14.14 1.39 5.15
C TYR A 22 14.88 2.71 5.02
N SER A 23 14.16 3.80 4.80
CA SER A 23 14.76 5.13 4.74
C SER A 23 13.74 6.21 5.04
N GLN A 24 14.06 7.09 5.97
CA GLN A 24 13.33 8.34 6.21
C GLN A 24 14.11 9.55 5.68
N THR A 25 15.19 9.30 4.94
CA THR A 25 15.98 10.35 4.30
C THR A 25 15.52 10.50 2.86
N PRO A 26 15.00 11.66 2.48
CA PRO A 26 14.62 11.95 1.11
C PRO A 26 15.84 11.82 0.18
N THR A 27 15.63 11.17 -0.95
CA THR A 27 16.61 11.12 -2.03
C THR A 27 16.14 12.09 -3.12
N ALA A 28 17.01 13.03 -3.49
CA ALA A 28 16.66 14.02 -4.52
C ALA A 28 16.35 13.33 -5.86
N ASP A 29 15.39 13.89 -6.60
CA ASP A 29 15.12 13.45 -7.96
C ASP A 29 16.39 13.63 -8.82
N GLY A 30 16.70 12.63 -9.67
CA GLY A 30 17.95 12.57 -10.42
C GLY A 30 19.13 11.96 -9.68
N SER A 31 19.01 11.68 -8.37
CA SER A 31 20.00 10.89 -7.64
C SER A 31 20.01 9.43 -8.13
N PRO A 32 21.16 8.75 -8.15
CA PRO A 32 21.24 7.31 -8.43
C PRO A 32 20.34 6.48 -7.53
N ASP A 33 20.10 6.91 -6.30
CA ASP A 33 19.29 6.22 -5.30
C ASP A 33 17.81 6.62 -5.32
N TYR A 34 17.38 7.55 -6.19
CA TYR A 34 15.99 7.99 -6.28
C TYR A 34 15.04 6.81 -6.47
N LYS A 35 15.39 5.87 -7.35
CA LYS A 35 14.61 4.64 -7.55
C LYS A 35 14.56 3.76 -6.30
N GLY A 36 15.56 3.82 -5.44
CA GLY A 36 15.58 3.13 -4.16
C GLY A 36 14.48 3.60 -3.22
N SER A 37 14.10 4.87 -3.28
CA SER A 37 12.97 5.42 -2.49
C SER A 37 11.62 4.79 -2.84
N HIS A 38 11.45 4.27 -4.06
CA HIS A 38 10.23 3.55 -4.48
C HIS A 38 10.13 2.17 -3.83
N PHE A 39 11.27 1.59 -3.42
CA PHE A 39 11.35 0.26 -2.83
C PHE A 39 11.75 0.28 -1.35
N SER A 40 11.63 1.43 -0.68
CA SER A 40 11.93 1.61 0.73
C SER A 40 10.67 1.99 1.51
N ALA A 41 10.57 1.54 2.77
CA ALA A 41 9.56 2.02 3.70
C ALA A 41 10.05 3.27 4.45
N TRP A 42 9.15 4.22 4.70
CA TRP A 42 9.37 5.42 5.54
C TRP A 42 9.34 5.06 7.03
N THR A 43 10.09 4.03 7.41
CA THR A 43 10.20 3.49 8.76
C THR A 43 11.65 3.16 9.06
N LYS A 44 11.93 2.70 10.28
CA LYS A 44 13.28 2.30 10.69
C LYS A 44 13.51 0.79 10.62
N SER A 45 12.44 0.01 10.59
CA SER A 45 12.46 -1.46 10.54
C SER A 45 11.14 -1.97 9.95
N GLY A 46 10.98 -3.26 9.72
CA GLY A 46 9.69 -3.89 9.48
C GLY A 46 8.78 -3.84 10.70
N ALA A 47 7.51 -4.09 10.51
CA ALA A 47 6.56 -4.19 11.61
C ALA A 47 7.02 -5.27 12.60
N ASN A 48 6.98 -4.94 13.89
CA ASN A 48 7.48 -5.84 14.96
C ASN A 48 8.91 -6.39 14.72
N ASN A 49 9.76 -5.58 14.04
CA ASN A 49 11.15 -5.92 13.68
C ASN A 49 11.28 -7.08 12.69
N THR A 50 10.31 -7.30 11.82
CA THR A 50 10.46 -8.22 10.69
C THR A 50 11.59 -7.76 9.77
N ALA A 51 12.21 -8.69 9.06
CA ALA A 51 13.33 -8.39 8.15
C ALA A 51 12.86 -7.93 6.77
N THR A 52 11.61 -8.21 6.40
CA THR A 52 11.07 -7.95 5.06
C THR A 52 9.62 -7.50 5.17
N PHE A 53 9.20 -6.69 4.21
CA PHE A 53 7.83 -6.24 4.07
C PHE A 53 7.40 -6.29 2.59
N ALA A 54 6.12 -6.17 2.31
CA ALA A 54 5.60 -6.00 0.96
C ALA A 54 5.40 -4.52 0.65
N LEU A 55 6.05 -4.04 -0.41
CA LEU A 55 5.80 -2.73 -0.98
C LEU A 55 4.77 -2.87 -2.07
N ALA A 56 3.77 -2.00 -2.06
CA ALA A 56 2.70 -1.93 -3.04
C ALA A 56 2.84 -0.70 -3.93
N TYR A 57 2.53 -0.86 -5.19
CA TYR A 57 2.29 0.23 -6.14
C TYR A 57 0.89 0.12 -6.70
N PHE A 58 0.07 1.13 -6.43
CA PHE A 58 -1.24 1.27 -7.02
C PHE A 58 -1.12 2.15 -8.27
N ASN A 59 -1.31 1.54 -9.44
CA ASN A 59 -1.27 2.25 -10.71
C ASN A 59 -2.68 2.65 -11.11
N ASP A 60 -2.98 3.94 -11.10
CA ASP A 60 -4.29 4.50 -11.49
C ASP A 60 -4.42 4.79 -13.00
N TYR A 61 -3.36 4.52 -13.78
CA TYR A 61 -3.37 4.64 -15.23
C TYR A 61 -4.05 3.44 -15.89
N GLY A 62 -5.36 3.57 -16.11
CA GLY A 62 -6.13 2.60 -16.89
C GLY A 62 -6.93 1.60 -16.05
N ALA A 63 -7.99 1.10 -16.67
CA ALA A 63 -8.99 0.22 -16.07
C ALA A 63 -8.56 -1.26 -16.03
N TYR A 64 -7.28 -1.54 -15.82
CA TYR A 64 -6.79 -2.91 -15.81
C TYR A 64 -6.73 -3.46 -14.38
N ASP A 65 -7.35 -4.61 -14.16
CA ASP A 65 -7.43 -5.27 -12.85
C ASP A 65 -6.04 -5.60 -12.26
N TYR A 66 -5.01 -5.77 -13.09
CA TYR A 66 -3.62 -6.02 -12.67
C TYR A 66 -2.93 -4.81 -12.04
N ASN A 67 -3.48 -3.60 -12.20
CA ASN A 67 -2.93 -2.38 -11.61
C ASN A 67 -3.27 -2.24 -10.11
N THR A 68 -4.21 -3.04 -9.64
CA THR A 68 -4.65 -3.01 -8.24
C THR A 68 -3.87 -4.03 -7.43
N PRO A 69 -3.10 -3.61 -6.41
CA PRO A 69 -2.47 -4.56 -5.49
C PRO A 69 -3.55 -5.40 -4.81
N LYS A 70 -3.41 -6.74 -4.89
CA LYS A 70 -4.37 -7.68 -4.30
C LYS A 70 -3.70 -8.89 -3.66
N ILE A 71 -4.36 -9.44 -2.65
CA ILE A 71 -4.00 -10.69 -1.99
C ILE A 71 -5.17 -11.63 -2.11
N GLU A 72 -4.94 -12.79 -2.71
CA GLU A 72 -5.93 -13.85 -2.88
C GLU A 72 -5.65 -14.96 -1.88
N PHE A 73 -6.68 -15.43 -1.19
CA PHE A 73 -6.64 -16.57 -0.29
C PHE A 73 -7.21 -17.80 -1.02
N SER A 74 -6.63 -18.98 -0.79
CA SER A 74 -7.12 -20.25 -1.36
C SER A 74 -8.49 -20.65 -0.81
N GLU A 75 -8.88 -20.09 0.33
CA GLU A 75 -10.18 -20.26 0.98
C GLU A 75 -10.53 -18.97 1.72
N ARG A 76 -11.79 -18.78 2.07
CA ARG A 76 -12.21 -17.61 2.83
C ARG A 76 -11.54 -17.54 4.18
N ARG A 77 -11.02 -16.36 4.51
CA ARG A 77 -10.30 -16.06 5.75
C ARG A 77 -10.86 -14.79 6.39
N GLU A 78 -10.89 -14.77 7.69
CA GLU A 78 -11.07 -13.55 8.45
C GLU A 78 -9.68 -12.99 8.76
N VAL A 79 -9.46 -11.73 8.34
CA VAL A 79 -8.22 -11.01 8.63
C VAL A 79 -8.42 -10.20 9.90
N ALA A 80 -7.63 -10.47 10.93
CA ALA A 80 -7.71 -9.73 12.18
C ALA A 80 -7.13 -8.34 12.02
N HIS A 81 -5.92 -8.25 11.48
CA HIS A 81 -5.23 -6.97 11.23
C HIS A 81 -4.10 -7.17 10.23
N LEU A 82 -3.59 -6.05 9.75
CA LEU A 82 -2.31 -5.94 9.06
C LEU A 82 -1.62 -4.64 9.50
N TYR A 83 -0.35 -4.47 9.13
CA TYR A 83 0.37 -3.23 9.35
C TYR A 83 0.54 -2.50 8.04
N MET A 84 0.44 -1.15 8.08
CA MET A 84 0.67 -0.27 6.95
C MET A 84 1.68 0.81 7.30
N ALA A 85 2.47 1.22 6.30
CA ALA A 85 3.37 2.36 6.41
C ALA A 85 3.46 3.11 5.08
N ASN A 86 3.95 4.35 5.11
CA ASN A 86 4.33 5.05 3.89
C ASN A 86 5.53 4.36 3.24
N ALA A 87 5.55 4.33 1.91
CA ALA A 87 6.81 4.16 1.18
C ALA A 87 7.66 5.43 1.30
N THR A 88 8.97 5.32 1.17
CA THR A 88 9.88 6.48 1.27
C THR A 88 9.54 7.54 0.24
N VAL A 89 9.29 7.16 -1.01
CA VAL A 89 8.92 8.10 -2.07
C VAL A 89 7.61 8.84 -1.75
N THR A 90 6.64 8.19 -1.13
CA THR A 90 5.36 8.80 -0.74
C THR A 90 5.55 9.73 0.47
N GLY A 91 6.28 9.29 1.49
CA GLY A 91 6.57 10.09 2.67
C GLY A 91 7.41 11.35 2.37
N GLN A 92 8.29 11.30 1.38
CA GLN A 92 9.10 12.46 0.99
C GLN A 92 8.39 13.40 -0.01
N SER A 93 7.41 12.88 -0.75
CA SER A 93 6.65 13.67 -1.72
C SER A 93 5.66 14.56 -0.98
N GLN A 94 5.98 15.84 -0.88
CA GLN A 94 5.09 16.81 -0.26
C GLN A 94 4.28 17.52 -1.35
N SER A 95 2.96 17.36 -1.29
CA SER A 95 2.05 18.19 -2.06
C SER A 95 2.16 19.66 -1.63
N SER A 96 1.93 20.57 -2.58
CA SER A 96 1.81 22.00 -2.29
C SER A 96 0.50 22.37 -1.57
N LEU A 97 -0.44 21.44 -1.46
CA LEU A 97 -1.71 21.64 -0.77
C LEU A 97 -1.49 21.72 0.76
N SER A 98 -2.01 22.76 1.38
CA SER A 98 -1.92 22.93 2.84
C SER A 98 -2.71 21.89 3.63
N ASP A 99 -3.77 21.36 3.03
CA ASP A 99 -4.68 20.34 3.55
C ASP A 99 -4.49 18.97 2.90
N TYR A 100 -3.30 18.72 2.36
CA TYR A 100 -2.95 17.45 1.73
C TYR A 100 -3.27 16.25 2.62
N TRP A 101 -3.83 15.21 2.01
CA TRP A 101 -3.96 13.92 2.67
C TRP A 101 -3.70 12.78 1.69
N PHE A 102 -3.18 11.68 2.24
CA PHE A 102 -2.94 10.43 1.55
C PHE A 102 -3.47 9.28 2.39
N LYS A 103 -4.28 8.44 1.79
CA LYS A 103 -4.90 7.29 2.42
C LYS A 103 -4.70 6.03 1.60
N VAL A 104 -4.61 4.91 2.31
CA VAL A 104 -4.70 3.58 1.71
C VAL A 104 -6.02 2.95 2.12
N SER A 105 -6.72 2.36 1.17
CA SER A 105 -7.92 1.59 1.40
C SER A 105 -7.65 0.08 1.29
N VAL A 106 -8.35 -0.71 2.10
CA VAL A 106 -8.41 -2.17 1.99
C VAL A 106 -9.86 -2.57 1.83
N THR A 107 -10.16 -3.22 0.73
CA THR A 107 -11.50 -3.73 0.43
C THR A 107 -11.49 -5.26 0.44
N GLY A 108 -12.38 -5.85 1.21
CA GLY A 108 -12.60 -7.29 1.20
C GLY A 108 -13.53 -7.70 0.06
N TYR A 109 -13.20 -8.80 -0.62
CA TYR A 109 -14.05 -9.43 -1.63
C TYR A 109 -14.37 -10.86 -1.23
N SER A 110 -15.52 -11.35 -1.65
CA SER A 110 -15.97 -12.71 -1.39
C SER A 110 -16.69 -13.25 -2.63
N GLY A 111 -16.10 -14.25 -3.28
CA GLY A 111 -16.60 -14.78 -4.54
C GLY A 111 -16.70 -13.72 -5.65
N GLY A 112 -15.75 -12.80 -5.70
CA GLY A 112 -15.74 -11.68 -6.64
C GLY A 112 -16.69 -10.52 -6.29
N VAL A 113 -17.48 -10.63 -5.22
CA VAL A 113 -18.39 -9.56 -4.78
C VAL A 113 -17.68 -8.63 -3.83
N LYS A 114 -17.73 -7.33 -4.13
CA LYS A 114 -17.16 -6.27 -3.30
C LYS A 114 -17.91 -6.20 -1.95
N GLY A 115 -17.16 -6.28 -0.86
CA GLY A 115 -17.64 -6.13 0.50
C GLY A 115 -17.30 -4.76 1.10
N LYS A 116 -16.98 -4.76 2.40
CA LYS A 116 -16.61 -3.55 3.14
C LYS A 116 -15.22 -3.06 2.77
N THR A 117 -15.01 -1.75 2.94
CA THR A 117 -13.73 -1.06 2.78
C THR A 117 -13.34 -0.41 4.09
N ILE A 118 -12.06 -0.49 4.42
CA ILE A 118 -11.40 0.22 5.52
C ILE A 118 -10.43 1.22 4.91
N GLU A 119 -10.28 2.39 5.52
CA GLU A 119 -9.35 3.42 5.11
C GLU A 119 -8.36 3.71 6.24
N GLN A 120 -7.08 3.81 5.90
CA GLN A 120 -6.02 4.23 6.79
C GLN A 120 -5.37 5.50 6.26
N VAL A 121 -5.41 6.58 7.05
CA VAL A 121 -4.69 7.83 6.75
C VAL A 121 -3.22 7.63 7.06
N LEU A 122 -2.34 7.88 6.08
CA LEU A 122 -0.89 7.82 6.24
C LEU A 122 -0.22 9.20 6.19
N ILE A 123 -0.88 10.20 5.55
CA ILE A 123 -0.44 11.60 5.56
C ILE A 123 -1.65 12.50 5.77
N SER A 124 -1.52 13.52 6.62
CA SER A 124 -2.55 14.55 6.85
C SER A 124 -1.88 15.90 7.10
N GLY A 125 -2.03 16.83 6.16
CA GLY A 125 -1.30 18.08 6.14
C GLY A 125 0.21 17.84 6.11
N LYS A 126 0.94 18.35 7.09
CA LYS A 126 2.38 18.12 7.26
C LYS A 126 2.71 16.93 8.17
N SER A 127 1.70 16.27 8.70
CA SER A 127 1.89 15.10 9.55
C SER A 127 2.01 13.84 8.70
N ILE A 128 3.18 13.22 8.73
CA ILE A 128 3.50 11.98 8.02
C ILE A 128 3.61 10.88 9.05
N VAL A 129 2.88 9.80 8.86
CA VAL A 129 3.07 8.58 9.65
C VAL A 129 4.45 8.03 9.35
N SER A 130 5.30 7.99 10.37
CA SER A 130 6.72 7.64 10.26
C SER A 130 7.08 6.25 10.79
N ASP A 131 6.06 5.46 11.11
CA ASP A 131 6.18 4.08 11.60
C ASP A 131 5.00 3.25 11.12
N TRP A 132 5.02 1.97 11.41
CA TRP A 132 3.95 1.04 11.07
C TRP A 132 2.68 1.30 11.89
N VAL A 133 1.55 1.37 11.20
CA VAL A 133 0.22 1.48 11.82
C VAL A 133 -0.48 0.14 11.74
N LYS A 134 -0.93 -0.34 12.89
CA LYS A 134 -1.79 -1.52 12.96
C LYS A 134 -3.20 -1.17 12.52
N VAL A 135 -3.69 -1.81 11.47
CA VAL A 135 -5.01 -1.60 10.88
C VAL A 135 -5.90 -2.78 11.23
N ASP A 136 -6.96 -2.53 11.99
CA ASP A 136 -7.96 -3.54 12.32
C ASP A 136 -8.79 -3.89 11.07
N CYS A 137 -8.74 -5.14 10.65
CA CYS A 137 -9.45 -5.66 9.49
C CYS A 137 -10.68 -6.51 9.85
N SER A 138 -11.02 -6.64 11.13
CA SER A 138 -12.11 -7.50 11.61
C SER A 138 -13.47 -7.20 10.98
N SER A 139 -13.71 -5.92 10.65
CA SER A 139 -14.97 -5.49 10.01
C SER A 139 -15.14 -5.96 8.56
N LEU A 140 -14.07 -6.44 7.90
CA LEU A 140 -14.17 -6.97 6.52
C LEU A 140 -14.94 -8.30 6.48
N GLY A 141 -14.93 -9.06 7.60
CA GLY A 141 -15.51 -10.39 7.68
C GLY A 141 -14.69 -11.44 6.94
N ALA A 142 -15.32 -12.57 6.59
CA ALA A 142 -14.67 -13.65 5.86
C ALA A 142 -14.58 -13.32 4.36
N VAL A 143 -13.36 -13.20 3.86
CA VAL A 143 -13.04 -12.80 2.48
C VAL A 143 -12.11 -13.82 1.81
N ASP A 144 -12.17 -13.91 0.51
CA ASP A 144 -11.23 -14.69 -0.31
C ASP A 144 -10.23 -13.80 -1.06
N GLU A 145 -10.44 -12.47 -1.02
CA GLU A 145 -9.53 -11.51 -1.62
C GLU A 145 -9.51 -10.18 -0.84
N LEU A 146 -8.34 -9.58 -0.70
CA LEU A 146 -8.14 -8.19 -0.30
C LEU A 146 -7.64 -7.39 -1.49
N ARG A 147 -8.29 -6.27 -1.81
CA ARG A 147 -7.81 -5.27 -2.78
C ARG A 147 -7.43 -4.00 -2.07
N PHE A 148 -6.29 -3.44 -2.50
CA PHE A 148 -5.76 -2.20 -1.93
C PHE A 148 -5.88 -1.08 -2.94
N GLY A 149 -6.26 0.10 -2.46
CA GLY A 149 -6.34 1.32 -3.25
C GLY A 149 -5.65 2.48 -2.57
N VAL A 150 -5.32 3.49 -3.36
CA VAL A 150 -4.78 4.76 -2.87
C VAL A 150 -5.76 5.87 -3.17
N MET A 151 -5.91 6.79 -2.22
CA MET A 151 -6.72 7.99 -2.34
C MET A 151 -5.95 9.19 -1.84
N SER A 152 -6.15 10.33 -2.49
CA SER A 152 -5.58 11.61 -2.11
C SER A 152 -6.49 12.75 -2.58
N ASN A 153 -6.38 13.93 -1.96
CA ASN A 153 -6.98 15.16 -2.49
C ASN A 153 -6.06 15.87 -3.50
N ASP A 154 -4.83 15.40 -3.69
CA ASP A 154 -3.93 15.92 -4.71
C ASP A 154 -4.12 15.14 -6.01
N VAL A 155 -5.04 15.62 -6.83
CA VAL A 155 -5.43 15.02 -8.10
C VAL A 155 -5.37 16.04 -9.23
N SER A 156 -4.95 15.62 -10.41
CA SER A 156 -4.92 16.44 -11.62
C SER A 156 -5.36 15.61 -12.83
N GLY A 157 -6.27 16.17 -13.62
CA GLY A 157 -6.79 15.49 -14.81
C GLY A 157 -7.49 14.13 -14.52
N GLY A 158 -7.95 13.92 -13.29
CA GLY A 158 -8.59 12.66 -12.87
C GLY A 158 -7.60 11.60 -12.37
N PHE A 159 -6.31 11.93 -12.29
CA PHE A 159 -5.25 11.05 -11.80
C PHE A 159 -4.64 11.57 -10.51
N LEU A 160 -4.10 10.66 -9.69
CA LEU A 160 -3.33 11.02 -8.51
C LEU A 160 -2.06 11.78 -8.92
N ASN A 161 -1.86 12.95 -8.30
CA ASN A 161 -0.67 13.78 -8.50
C ASN A 161 0.38 13.55 -7.40
N CYS A 162 0.34 12.39 -6.77
CA CYS A 162 1.26 11.96 -5.73
C CYS A 162 1.73 10.53 -6.01
N PRO A 163 2.92 10.14 -5.49
CA PRO A 163 3.34 8.75 -5.58
C PRO A 163 2.35 7.82 -4.87
N SER A 164 1.86 6.82 -5.57
CA SER A 164 0.85 5.87 -5.08
C SER A 164 1.47 4.58 -4.54
N TYR A 165 2.57 4.75 -3.78
CA TYR A 165 3.31 3.67 -3.12
C TYR A 165 3.00 3.62 -1.63
N PHE A 166 2.86 2.41 -1.10
CA PHE A 166 2.71 2.17 0.34
C PHE A 166 3.31 0.80 0.70
N CYS A 167 3.43 0.54 1.99
CA CYS A 167 3.98 -0.72 2.49
C CYS A 167 2.95 -1.44 3.35
N ILE A 168 2.94 -2.77 3.29
CA ILE A 168 2.18 -3.63 4.21
C ILE A 168 3.10 -4.69 4.79
N ASP A 169 2.76 -5.14 6.00
CA ASP A 169 3.49 -6.17 6.72
C ASP A 169 2.56 -6.93 7.68
N GLU A 170 2.98 -8.12 8.11
CA GLU A 170 2.34 -8.92 9.16
C GLU A 170 0.81 -9.02 9.07
N ILE A 171 0.31 -9.67 8.02
CA ILE A 171 -1.12 -9.96 7.89
C ILE A 171 -1.49 -11.09 8.85
N ALA A 172 -2.27 -10.76 9.87
CA ALA A 172 -2.74 -11.72 10.87
C ALA A 172 -4.14 -12.24 10.53
N LEU A 173 -4.26 -13.55 10.43
CA LEU A 173 -5.53 -14.22 10.21
C LEU A 173 -6.15 -14.63 11.56
N VAL A 174 -7.48 -14.59 11.65
CA VAL A 174 -8.21 -15.17 12.77
C VAL A 174 -8.05 -16.70 12.73
N LYS A 175 -7.71 -17.29 13.87
CA LYS A 175 -7.61 -18.76 13.97
C LYS A 175 -8.99 -19.36 13.76
N GLN A 176 -9.10 -20.27 12.81
CA GLN A 176 -10.32 -21.07 12.67
C GLN A 176 -10.33 -22.09 13.82
N THR A 177 -11.35 -22.00 14.67
CA THR A 177 -11.66 -23.08 15.62
C THR A 177 -12.28 -24.21 14.82
N LYS A 178 -11.63 -25.37 14.84
CA LYS A 178 -12.20 -26.60 14.26
C LYS A 178 -13.37 -27.08 15.10
#